data_a278798308257db962ca939acba9f834
#
_entry.id   a278798308257db962ca939acba9f834
#
_cell.length_a   1.000
_cell.length_b   1.000
_cell.length_c   1.000
_cell.angle_alpha   90.00
_cell.angle_beta   90.00
_cell.angle_gamma   90.00
#
_symmetry.space_group_name_H-M   'P 1'
#
loop_
_entity.id
_entity.type
_entity.pdbx_description
1 polymer ?
#
loop_
_entity_poly.entity_id
_entity_poly.type
_entity_poly.pdbx_seq_one_letter_code
_entity_poly.pdbx_strand_id
1 'polypeptide(L)'
;THRMLSKNTSSSRAIPFNKMVEAVQNDPFIPIAWQSKHSGMQGNEYLDGESEQKLLINKWLEAKNLAVKQSKLLDNSNVTKQLCNRLLEPFMWTTMLITGSKEGWDNFFHLRCPQYIDITQENISYKSRKEFINSFNERKLTGLPKKELDLEWLQINKGQAEIHMMIL
;
A
#
# COMPACT_ATOMS: atom_id res chain seq x y z
N THR A 1 4.82 12.93 7.42
CA THR A 1 4.22 14.10 6.74
C THR A 1 5.31 14.86 6.01
N HIS A 2 5.12 15.16 4.75
CA HIS A 2 6.08 15.94 3.96
C HIS A 2 6.02 17.41 4.38
N ARG A 3 7.18 18.08 4.54
CA ARG A 3 7.24 19.47 5.03
C ARG A 3 6.52 20.49 4.14
N MET A 4 6.43 20.22 2.85
CA MET A 4 5.81 21.10 1.85
C MET A 4 4.32 20.81 1.61
N LEU A 5 3.76 19.82 2.31
CA LEU A 5 2.37 19.43 2.19
C LEU A 5 1.68 19.52 3.56
N SER A 6 0.48 20.09 3.58
CA SER A 6 -0.40 20.02 4.72
C SER A 6 -1.44 18.91 4.54
N LYS A 7 -1.87 18.31 5.66
CA LYS A 7 -2.89 17.28 5.62
C LYS A 7 -3.95 17.49 6.69
N ASN A 8 -5.18 17.18 6.35
CA ASN A 8 -6.29 17.02 7.26
C ASN A 8 -6.90 15.65 7.06
N THR A 9 -7.10 14.90 8.14
CA THR A 9 -7.53 13.50 8.11
C THR A 9 -8.78 13.34 8.96
N SER A 10 -9.72 12.52 8.51
CA SER A 10 -10.80 12.05 9.38
C SER A 10 -10.20 11.29 10.57
N SER A 11 -10.73 11.57 11.77
CA SER A 11 -10.26 10.93 12.98
C SER A 11 -11.18 9.77 13.36
N SER A 12 -10.64 8.57 13.54
CA SER A 12 -11.36 7.42 14.07
C SER A 12 -12.05 7.70 15.41
N ARG A 13 -11.47 8.60 16.22
CA ARG A 13 -12.04 9.02 17.51
C ARG A 13 -13.35 9.82 17.35
N ALA A 14 -13.51 10.55 16.25
CA ALA A 14 -14.69 11.36 15.98
C ALA A 14 -15.84 10.53 15.40
N ILE A 15 -15.56 9.45 14.71
CA ILE A 15 -16.56 8.60 14.05
C ILE A 15 -17.42 7.89 15.10
N PRO A 16 -18.76 7.91 15.00
CA PRO A 16 -19.64 7.08 15.84
C PRO A 16 -19.30 5.60 15.66
N PHE A 17 -19.28 4.86 16.77
CA PHE A 17 -18.85 3.44 16.77
C PHE A 17 -19.63 2.58 15.76
N ASN A 18 -20.97 2.70 15.72
CA ASN A 18 -21.78 1.91 14.80
C ASN A 18 -21.46 2.19 13.32
N LYS A 19 -21.19 3.47 12.97
CA LYS A 19 -20.76 3.82 11.60
C LYS A 19 -19.39 3.23 11.25
N MET A 20 -18.49 3.18 12.22
CA MET A 20 -17.17 2.56 12.04
C MET A 20 -17.29 1.06 11.80
N VAL A 21 -18.09 0.38 12.61
CA VAL A 21 -18.37 -1.06 12.45
C VAL A 21 -19.00 -1.34 11.08
N GLU A 22 -20.02 -0.57 10.70
CA GLU A 22 -20.69 -0.71 9.42
C GLU A 22 -19.71 -0.54 8.24
N ALA A 23 -18.89 0.50 8.26
CA ALA A 23 -17.91 0.76 7.23
C ALA A 23 -16.91 -0.42 7.09
N VAL A 24 -16.35 -0.89 8.20
CA VAL A 24 -15.40 -2.02 8.21
C VAL A 24 -16.05 -3.35 7.81
N GLN A 25 -17.33 -3.54 8.08
CA GLN A 25 -18.04 -4.75 7.67
C GLN A 25 -18.35 -4.77 6.18
N ASN A 26 -18.79 -3.64 5.63
CA ASN A 26 -19.26 -3.53 4.24
C ASN A 26 -18.11 -3.33 3.26
N ASP A 27 -17.11 -2.54 3.61
CA ASP A 27 -15.97 -2.20 2.76
C ASP A 27 -14.65 -2.17 3.57
N PRO A 28 -14.15 -3.34 3.99
CA PRO A 28 -12.89 -3.41 4.71
C PRO A 28 -11.69 -3.10 3.81
N PHE A 29 -10.72 -2.38 4.34
CA PHE A 29 -9.41 -2.31 3.70
C PHE A 29 -8.78 -3.71 3.63
N ILE A 30 -8.33 -4.10 2.45
CA ILE A 30 -7.55 -5.32 2.20
C ILE A 30 -6.26 -4.89 1.51
N PRO A 31 -5.07 -5.32 1.97
CA PRO A 31 -3.82 -5.02 1.29
C PRO A 31 -3.85 -5.45 -0.18
N ILE A 32 -3.46 -4.56 -1.09
CA ILE A 32 -3.44 -4.82 -2.53
C ILE A 32 -2.25 -5.71 -2.90
N ALA A 33 -1.18 -5.64 -2.12
CA ALA A 33 0.04 -6.41 -2.33
C ALA A 33 0.59 -6.91 -0.99
N TRP A 34 1.09 -8.13 -1.00
CA TRP A 34 1.64 -8.79 0.17
C TRP A 34 3.15 -8.93 0.02
N GLN A 35 3.89 -8.11 0.76
CA GLN A 35 5.35 -8.21 0.77
C GLN A 35 5.82 -9.45 1.52
N SER A 36 6.84 -10.13 0.98
CA SER A 36 7.52 -11.19 1.71
C SER A 36 8.30 -10.64 2.90
N LYS A 37 8.58 -11.50 3.88
CA LYS A 37 9.35 -11.13 5.05
C LYS A 37 10.76 -10.65 4.64
N HIS A 38 11.16 -9.47 5.07
CA HIS A 38 12.47 -8.90 4.78
C HIS A 38 13.06 -8.20 6.03
N SER A 39 14.36 -7.97 6.01
CA SER A 39 15.05 -7.14 7.00
C SER A 39 15.08 -5.69 6.52
N GLY A 40 14.70 -4.75 7.37
CA GLY A 40 14.66 -3.32 7.05
C GLY A 40 13.25 -2.81 6.73
N MET A 41 13.16 -1.58 6.21
CA MET A 41 11.87 -0.91 5.97
C MET A 41 11.36 -1.07 4.53
N GLN A 42 12.13 -1.70 3.66
CA GLN A 42 11.78 -1.90 2.26
C GLN A 42 11.92 -3.36 1.87
N GLY A 43 10.86 -3.90 1.26
CA GLY A 43 10.85 -5.19 0.62
C GLY A 43 10.67 -5.05 -0.88
N ASN A 44 11.40 -5.83 -1.65
CA ASN A 44 11.32 -5.87 -3.12
C ASN A 44 10.60 -7.12 -3.64
N GLU A 45 10.25 -8.03 -2.75
CA GLU A 45 9.60 -9.29 -3.11
C GLU A 45 8.18 -9.32 -2.59
N TYR A 46 7.29 -9.84 -3.43
CA TYR A 46 5.87 -9.98 -3.13
C TYR A 46 5.42 -11.42 -3.28
N LEU A 47 4.43 -11.80 -2.48
CA LEU A 47 3.78 -13.09 -2.53
C LEU A 47 2.71 -13.04 -3.61
N ASP A 48 3.05 -13.49 -4.83
CA ASP A 48 2.22 -13.33 -6.03
C ASP A 48 1.41 -14.59 -6.39
N GLY A 49 1.58 -15.70 -5.68
CA GLY A 49 0.85 -16.93 -5.90
C GLY A 49 -0.66 -16.76 -5.65
N GLU A 50 -1.52 -17.10 -6.62
CA GLU A 50 -2.97 -16.91 -6.51
C GLU A 50 -3.58 -17.61 -5.29
N SER A 51 -3.16 -18.86 -5.03
CA SER A 51 -3.62 -19.63 -3.87
C SER A 51 -3.11 -19.02 -2.55
N GLU A 52 -1.89 -18.52 -2.56
CA GLU A 52 -1.29 -17.87 -1.40
C GLU A 52 -1.98 -16.54 -1.09
N GLN A 53 -2.22 -15.72 -2.10
CA GLN A 53 -2.96 -14.47 -1.92
C GLN A 53 -4.37 -14.70 -1.37
N LYS A 54 -5.10 -15.70 -1.88
CA LYS A 54 -6.42 -16.08 -1.36
C LYS A 54 -6.35 -16.47 0.13
N LEU A 55 -5.32 -17.22 0.52
CA LEU A 55 -5.12 -17.60 1.91
C LEU A 55 -4.86 -16.36 2.79
N LEU A 56 -3.99 -15.45 2.34
CA LEU A 56 -3.64 -14.23 3.08
C LEU A 56 -4.85 -13.29 3.23
N ILE A 57 -5.63 -13.10 2.18
CA ILE A 57 -6.88 -12.34 2.22
C ILE A 57 -7.85 -12.94 3.23
N ASN A 58 -8.04 -14.26 3.21
CA ASN A 58 -8.92 -14.93 4.16
C ASN A 58 -8.46 -14.73 5.60
N LYS A 59 -7.15 -14.83 5.88
CA LYS A 59 -6.58 -14.57 7.21
C LYS A 59 -6.79 -13.14 7.66
N TRP A 60 -6.64 -12.17 6.75
CA TRP A 60 -6.92 -10.76 7.02
C TRP A 60 -8.39 -10.52 7.38
N LEU A 61 -9.31 -11.14 6.62
CA LEU A 61 -10.74 -11.03 6.86
C LEU A 61 -11.19 -11.75 8.15
N GLU A 62 -10.57 -12.88 8.50
CA GLU A 62 -10.78 -13.53 9.81
C GLU A 62 -10.36 -12.58 10.97
N ALA A 63 -9.20 -11.95 10.86
CA ALA A 63 -8.73 -10.97 11.84
C ALA A 63 -9.68 -9.77 11.95
N LYS A 64 -10.16 -9.25 10.81
CA LYS A 64 -11.20 -8.22 10.76
C LYS A 64 -12.47 -8.65 11.51
N ASN A 65 -12.98 -9.85 11.27
CA ASN A 65 -14.20 -10.35 11.90
C ASN A 65 -14.02 -10.49 13.42
N LEU A 66 -12.84 -10.94 13.87
CA LEU A 66 -12.51 -11.00 15.29
C LEU A 66 -12.43 -9.59 15.91
N ALA A 67 -11.80 -8.64 15.24
CA ALA A 67 -11.72 -7.25 15.70
C ALA A 67 -13.12 -6.62 15.84
N VAL A 68 -14.01 -6.83 14.87
CA VAL A 68 -15.40 -6.37 14.93
C VAL A 68 -16.13 -7.00 16.12
N LYS A 69 -15.98 -8.31 16.33
CA LYS A 69 -16.61 -9.00 17.47
C LYS A 69 -16.13 -8.41 18.79
N GLN A 70 -14.82 -8.26 18.97
CA GLN A 70 -14.25 -7.77 20.24
C GLN A 70 -14.59 -6.30 20.47
N SER A 71 -14.57 -5.47 19.44
CA SER A 71 -14.95 -4.05 19.57
C SER A 71 -16.41 -3.88 20.02
N LYS A 72 -17.33 -4.71 19.53
CA LYS A 72 -18.73 -4.73 19.98
C LYS A 72 -18.88 -5.17 21.45
N LEU A 73 -18.06 -6.13 21.90
CA LEU A 73 -18.08 -6.55 23.31
C LEU A 73 -17.58 -5.44 24.23
N LEU A 74 -16.55 -4.68 23.79
CA LEU A 74 -16.07 -3.52 24.56
C LEU A 74 -17.13 -2.42 24.63
N ASP A 75 -17.80 -2.11 23.51
CA ASP A 75 -18.88 -1.12 23.45
C ASP A 75 -20.03 -1.50 24.39
N ASN A 76 -20.46 -2.77 24.39
CA ASN A 76 -21.48 -3.30 25.29
C ASN A 76 -21.06 -3.23 26.78
N SER A 77 -19.75 -3.18 27.03
CA SER A 77 -19.20 -3.02 28.40
C SER A 77 -18.98 -1.53 28.77
N ASN A 78 -19.60 -0.61 28.05
CA ASN A 78 -19.48 0.85 28.25
C ASN A 78 -18.05 1.39 28.08
N VAL A 79 -17.20 0.71 27.31
CA VAL A 79 -15.89 1.24 26.95
C VAL A 79 -16.06 2.37 25.94
N THR A 80 -15.27 3.44 26.08
CA THR A 80 -15.37 4.60 25.18
C THR A 80 -15.15 4.21 23.72
N LYS A 81 -15.96 4.79 22.84
CA LYS A 81 -15.85 4.60 21.38
C LYS A 81 -14.44 4.81 20.84
N GLN A 82 -13.64 5.66 21.47
CA GLN A 82 -12.26 5.93 21.07
C GLN A 82 -11.37 4.68 21.17
N LEU A 83 -11.61 3.82 22.17
CA LEU A 83 -10.89 2.56 22.34
C LEU A 83 -11.49 1.47 21.46
N CYS A 84 -12.81 1.38 21.40
CA CYS A 84 -13.50 0.42 20.55
C CYS A 84 -13.10 0.58 19.06
N ASN A 85 -13.07 1.82 18.56
CA ASN A 85 -12.70 2.13 17.17
C ASN A 85 -11.23 1.77 16.86
N ARG A 86 -10.32 1.83 17.86
CA ARG A 86 -8.91 1.49 17.62
C ARG A 86 -8.70 0.04 17.17
N LEU A 87 -9.56 -0.87 17.58
CA LEU A 87 -9.50 -2.26 17.12
C LEU A 87 -9.86 -2.39 15.64
N LEU A 88 -10.58 -1.43 15.09
CA LEU A 88 -11.07 -1.43 13.71
C LEU A 88 -10.15 -0.66 12.74
N GLU A 89 -9.26 0.18 13.25
CA GLU A 89 -8.39 1.05 12.44
C GLU A 89 -7.60 0.31 11.35
N PRO A 90 -7.03 -0.88 11.55
CA PRO A 90 -6.30 -1.60 10.50
C PRO A 90 -7.16 -1.99 9.30
N PHE A 91 -8.47 -2.04 9.46
CA PHE A 91 -9.42 -2.53 8.48
C PHE A 91 -10.30 -1.43 7.88
N MET A 92 -10.01 -0.16 8.19
CA MET A 92 -10.81 0.97 7.72
C MET A 92 -10.10 1.74 6.61
N TRP A 93 -10.88 2.31 5.72
CA TRP A 93 -10.44 3.37 4.83
C TRP A 93 -10.44 4.71 5.58
N THR A 94 -9.46 5.54 5.28
CA THR A 94 -9.35 6.87 5.89
C THR A 94 -9.34 7.93 4.80
N THR A 95 -10.30 8.85 4.85
CA THR A 95 -10.30 10.01 3.95
C THR A 95 -9.30 11.05 4.45
N MET A 96 -8.43 11.47 3.56
CA MET A 96 -7.41 12.46 3.82
C MET A 96 -7.46 13.55 2.76
N LEU A 97 -7.50 14.81 3.18
CA LEU A 97 -7.26 15.95 2.32
C LEU A 97 -5.80 16.37 2.44
N ILE A 98 -5.10 16.37 1.33
CA ILE A 98 -3.70 16.81 1.27
C ILE A 98 -3.63 18.01 0.33
N THR A 99 -3.00 19.08 0.79
CA THR A 99 -2.82 20.30 0.03
C THR A 99 -1.35 20.72 -0.02
N GLY A 100 -0.95 21.27 -1.15
CA GLY A 100 0.42 21.74 -1.34
C GLY A 100 0.57 22.56 -2.62
N SER A 101 1.69 23.26 -2.74
CA SER A 101 2.08 23.89 -4.00
C SER A 101 2.46 22.84 -5.05
N LYS A 102 2.47 23.23 -6.32
CA LYS A 102 2.97 22.36 -7.39
C LYS A 102 4.38 21.83 -7.08
N GLU A 103 5.28 22.70 -6.64
CA GLU A 103 6.64 22.34 -6.25
C GLU A 103 6.66 21.30 -5.11
N GLY A 104 5.77 21.46 -4.11
CA GLY A 104 5.61 20.52 -3.02
C GLY A 104 5.18 19.14 -3.47
N TRP A 105 4.25 19.06 -4.43
CA TRP A 105 3.80 17.81 -5.02
C TRP A 105 4.86 17.17 -5.91
N ASP A 106 5.52 17.96 -6.77
CA ASP A 106 6.60 17.45 -7.63
C ASP A 106 7.71 16.82 -6.77
N ASN A 107 8.12 17.47 -5.69
CA ASN A 107 9.11 16.94 -4.77
C ASN A 107 8.62 15.69 -4.01
N PHE A 108 7.35 15.67 -3.60
CA PHE A 108 6.76 14.50 -2.96
C PHE A 108 6.80 13.27 -3.86
N PHE A 109 6.35 13.41 -5.10
CA PHE A 109 6.36 12.29 -6.05
C PHE A 109 7.78 11.89 -6.47
N HIS A 110 8.67 12.86 -6.66
CA HIS A 110 10.08 12.55 -6.93
C HIS A 110 10.71 11.68 -5.84
N LEU A 111 10.39 11.93 -4.57
CA LEU A 111 10.91 11.17 -3.44
C LEU A 111 10.18 9.83 -3.22
N ARG A 112 8.97 9.68 -3.68
CA ARG A 112 8.11 8.53 -3.37
C ARG A 112 7.90 7.59 -4.55
N CYS A 113 7.90 8.10 -5.77
CA CYS A 113 7.72 7.27 -6.96
C CYS A 113 9.08 6.96 -7.59
N PRO A 114 9.61 5.75 -7.39
CA PRO A 114 10.86 5.36 -8.02
C PRO A 114 10.69 5.32 -9.55
N GLN A 115 11.73 5.73 -10.24
CA GLN A 115 11.81 5.62 -11.69
C GLN A 115 12.98 4.72 -12.06
N TYR A 116 12.79 3.92 -13.10
CA TYR A 116 13.75 2.96 -13.58
C TYR A 116 14.03 3.22 -15.05
N ILE A 117 15.28 3.15 -15.46
CA ILE A 117 15.69 3.20 -16.87
C ILE A 117 16.06 1.79 -17.31
N ASP A 118 15.58 1.41 -18.47
CA ASP A 118 16.06 0.25 -19.20
C ASP A 118 17.42 0.62 -19.83
N ILE A 119 18.49 -0.01 -19.36
CA ILE A 119 19.85 0.26 -19.87
C ILE A 119 20.07 -0.21 -21.30
N THR A 120 19.20 -1.07 -21.85
CA THR A 120 19.23 -1.54 -23.23
C THR A 120 18.47 -0.62 -24.19
N GLN A 121 17.65 0.29 -23.65
CA GLN A 121 16.85 1.26 -24.41
C GLN A 121 17.00 2.65 -23.79
N GLU A 122 17.98 3.40 -24.26
CA GLU A 122 18.22 4.78 -23.87
C GLU A 122 16.97 5.62 -24.07
N ASN A 123 16.29 6.05 -23.06
CA ASN A 123 15.15 6.97 -23.03
C ASN A 123 13.79 6.38 -22.62
N ILE A 124 13.66 5.11 -22.30
CA ILE A 124 12.43 4.60 -21.74
C ILE A 124 12.56 4.52 -20.23
N SER A 125 11.73 5.27 -19.51
CA SER A 125 11.63 5.22 -18.05
C SER A 125 10.36 4.52 -17.62
N TYR A 126 10.47 3.70 -16.59
CA TYR A 126 9.36 2.96 -16.00
C TYR A 126 9.11 3.44 -14.57
N LYS A 127 7.86 3.50 -14.17
CA LYS A 127 7.48 3.93 -12.82
C LYS A 127 7.65 2.83 -11.77
N SER A 128 7.71 1.57 -12.21
CA SER A 128 7.89 0.43 -11.31
C SER A 128 8.67 -0.70 -11.98
N ARG A 129 9.31 -1.54 -11.15
CA ARG A 129 9.95 -2.78 -11.62
C ARG A 129 8.96 -3.71 -12.34
N LYS A 130 7.71 -3.75 -11.86
CA LYS A 130 6.67 -4.58 -12.49
C LYS A 130 6.35 -4.10 -13.91
N GLU A 131 6.23 -2.79 -14.12
CA GLU A 131 6.01 -2.19 -15.42
C GLU A 131 7.18 -2.51 -16.37
N PHE A 132 8.42 -2.37 -15.87
CA PHE A 132 9.62 -2.76 -16.61
C PHE A 132 9.59 -4.23 -17.01
N ILE A 133 9.35 -5.16 -16.07
CA ILE A 133 9.31 -6.60 -16.35
C ILE A 133 8.21 -6.95 -17.37
N ASN A 134 7.04 -6.34 -17.26
CA ASN A 134 5.96 -6.56 -18.22
C ASN A 134 6.36 -6.08 -19.61
N SER A 135 6.93 -4.88 -19.75
CA SER A 135 7.45 -4.37 -21.01
C SER A 135 8.55 -5.26 -21.60
N PHE A 136 9.41 -5.82 -20.74
CA PHE A 136 10.47 -6.74 -21.15
C PHE A 136 9.89 -8.05 -21.71
N ASN A 137 8.87 -8.60 -21.07
CA ASN A 137 8.16 -9.79 -21.50
C ASN A 137 7.42 -9.57 -22.83
N GLU A 138 6.79 -8.41 -23.01
CA GLU A 138 6.12 -8.02 -24.25
C GLU A 138 7.09 -7.90 -25.43
N ARG A 139 8.33 -7.52 -25.19
CA ARG A 139 9.40 -7.44 -26.20
C ARG A 139 10.00 -8.79 -26.59
N LYS A 140 9.43 -9.90 -26.12
CA LYS A 140 9.87 -11.28 -26.43
C LYS A 140 11.30 -11.64 -25.98
N LEU A 141 11.82 -10.96 -24.99
CA LEU A 141 13.05 -11.38 -24.30
C LEU A 141 12.71 -12.49 -23.27
N THR A 142 11.77 -13.36 -23.64
CA THR A 142 11.33 -14.51 -22.86
C THR A 142 12.45 -15.54 -22.82
N GLY A 143 12.96 -15.81 -21.64
CA GLY A 143 13.99 -16.83 -21.42
C GLY A 143 15.18 -16.37 -20.60
N LEU A 144 15.32 -15.08 -20.34
CA LEU A 144 16.38 -14.59 -19.45
C LEU A 144 16.05 -14.97 -17.99
N PRO A 145 17.01 -15.53 -17.26
CA PRO A 145 16.88 -15.77 -15.83
C PRO A 145 16.54 -14.45 -15.08
N LYS A 146 15.73 -14.53 -14.05
CA LYS A 146 15.34 -13.38 -13.23
C LYS A 146 16.53 -12.50 -12.79
N LYS A 147 17.69 -13.12 -12.62
CA LYS A 147 18.96 -12.45 -12.24
C LYS A 147 19.52 -11.56 -13.35
N GLU A 148 19.34 -11.92 -14.60
CA GLU A 148 19.80 -11.14 -15.76
C GLU A 148 18.87 -9.97 -16.05
N LEU A 149 17.55 -10.16 -15.87
CA LEU A 149 16.56 -9.08 -15.91
C LEU A 149 16.85 -8.00 -14.85
N ASP A 150 17.35 -8.39 -13.68
CA ASP A 150 17.69 -7.45 -12.60
C ASP A 150 18.90 -6.55 -12.93
N LEU A 151 19.72 -6.92 -13.89
CA LEU A 151 20.91 -6.16 -14.32
C LEU A 151 20.60 -5.15 -15.44
N GLU A 152 19.48 -5.29 -16.13
CA GLU A 152 19.16 -4.47 -17.30
C GLU A 152 18.37 -3.18 -17.00
N TRP A 153 18.00 -2.95 -15.75
CA TRP A 153 17.35 -1.72 -15.34
C TRP A 153 18.12 -1.01 -14.23
N LEU A 154 18.08 0.30 -14.25
CA LEU A 154 18.72 1.16 -13.29
C LEU A 154 17.68 2.06 -12.62
N GLN A 155 17.65 2.08 -11.31
CA GLN A 155 16.85 3.05 -10.59
C GLN A 155 17.51 4.43 -10.69
N ILE A 156 16.83 5.36 -11.37
CA ILE A 156 17.35 6.73 -11.63
C ILE A 156 17.08 7.71 -10.51
N ASN A 157 16.11 7.41 -9.65
CA ASN A 157 15.91 8.16 -8.43
C ASN A 157 15.85 7.19 -7.24
N LYS A 158 16.20 7.68 -6.07
CA LYS A 158 16.11 6.91 -4.82
C LYS A 158 14.72 6.94 -4.21
N GLY A 159 13.70 7.24 -4.99
CA GLY A 159 12.31 7.21 -4.56
C GLY A 159 11.97 5.83 -4.04
N GLN A 160 11.31 5.80 -2.91
CA GLN A 160 11.02 4.59 -2.16
C GLN A 160 9.54 4.59 -1.85
N ALA A 161 8.73 4.14 -2.79
CA ALA A 161 7.32 4.00 -2.55
C ALA A 161 6.95 2.52 -2.47
N GLU A 162 6.17 2.19 -1.48
CA GLU A 162 5.42 0.95 -1.51
C GLU A 162 4.39 0.99 -2.63
N ILE A 163 4.01 -0.18 -3.13
CA ILE A 163 3.05 -0.34 -4.24
C ILE A 163 1.75 0.45 -3.99
N HIS A 164 1.30 0.53 -2.76
CA HIS A 164 0.11 1.30 -2.36
C HIS A 164 0.25 2.82 -2.60
N MET A 165 1.47 3.34 -2.56
CA MET A 165 1.76 4.75 -2.84
C MET A 165 1.92 5.05 -4.33
N MET A 166 2.08 4.03 -5.15
CA MET A 166 2.28 4.17 -6.60
C MET A 166 0.96 4.15 -7.37
N ILE A 167 -0.13 3.78 -6.71
CA ILE A 167 -1.48 3.73 -7.28
C ILE A 167 -2.20 5.09 -7.13
N LEU A 168 -1.71 5.97 -6.27
CA LEU A 168 -2.21 7.34 -6.10
C LEU A 168 -1.65 8.27 -7.17
#